data_f975acf7c2750e5c227fdb047df9fb5d
#
_entry.id   f975acf7c2750e5c227fdb047df9fb5d
#
_cell.length_a   1.000
_cell.length_b   1.000
_cell.length_c   1.000
_cell.angle_alpha   90.00
_cell.angle_beta   90.00
_cell.angle_gamma   90.00
#
_symmetry.space_group_name_H-M   'P 1'
#
loop_
_entity.id
_entity.type
_entity.pdbx_description
1 polymer ?
#
loop_
_entity_poly.entity_id
_entity_poly.type
_entity_poly.pdbx_seq_one_letter_code
_entity_poly.pdbx_strand_id
1 'polypeptide(L)'
;MEPLDLTRHLDGLLQVGLEPDLWRWTQDECVTRDALVEYLERALDEQRDGRSLPFATVDLVSGRIAGSTRFGSIDRRNRHVEIGWTWVGKPFQRSHVNTEAKFLMMRHAFEDLGCARVELKTHVLNEKSRNAMKRIGCVEEGVLRKHAVNAHGVWRDTVYYSVLDTEWPAVRVRLEGLMAR
;
A
#
# COMPACT_ATOMS: atom_id res chain seq x y z
N MET A 1 -9.89 -6.83 3.10
CA MET A 1 -9.68 -5.99 1.89
C MET A 1 -10.95 -6.01 1.06
N GLU A 2 -11.47 -4.85 0.70
CA GLU A 2 -12.65 -4.70 -0.17
C GLU A 2 -12.28 -3.81 -1.35
N PRO A 3 -12.71 -4.14 -2.59
CA PRO A 3 -12.55 -3.20 -3.70
C PRO A 3 -13.09 -1.82 -3.33
N LEU A 4 -12.36 -0.77 -3.67
CA LEU A 4 -12.73 0.59 -3.29
C LEU A 4 -14.09 0.98 -3.90
N ASP A 5 -15.00 1.42 -3.05
CA ASP A 5 -16.32 1.95 -3.40
C ASP A 5 -16.60 3.16 -2.51
N LEU A 6 -16.72 4.35 -3.10
CA LEU A 6 -16.92 5.59 -2.34
C LEU A 6 -18.26 5.64 -1.63
N THR A 7 -19.30 4.99 -2.15
CA THR A 7 -20.62 4.98 -1.48
C THR A 7 -20.58 4.20 -0.17
N ARG A 8 -19.69 3.22 -0.06
CA ARG A 8 -19.57 2.36 1.12
C ARG A 8 -18.45 2.79 2.06
N HIS A 9 -17.35 3.31 1.50
CA HIS A 9 -16.11 3.44 2.25
C HIS A 9 -15.71 4.88 2.58
N LEU A 10 -16.28 5.89 1.88
CA LEU A 10 -15.83 7.28 1.97
C LEU A 10 -15.85 7.82 3.41
N ASP A 11 -16.98 7.66 4.12
CA ASP A 11 -17.11 8.21 5.47
C ASP A 11 -16.10 7.57 6.44
N GLY A 12 -15.87 6.26 6.32
CA GLY A 12 -14.87 5.56 7.12
C GLY A 12 -13.44 5.98 6.77
N LEU A 13 -13.13 6.19 5.48
CA LEU A 13 -11.83 6.68 5.03
C LEU A 13 -11.56 8.10 5.52
N LEU A 14 -12.56 8.98 5.50
CA LEU A 14 -12.46 10.35 6.02
C LEU A 14 -12.17 10.38 7.52
N GLN A 15 -12.76 9.47 8.30
CA GLN A 15 -12.53 9.39 9.75
C GLN A 15 -11.07 9.09 10.11
N VAL A 16 -10.32 8.41 9.24
CA VAL A 16 -8.96 7.93 9.54
C VAL A 16 -7.89 8.47 8.60
N GLY A 17 -8.26 9.14 7.50
CA GLY A 17 -7.35 9.50 6.42
C GLY A 17 -6.85 10.95 6.42
N LEU A 18 -7.41 11.85 7.24
CA LEU A 18 -7.10 13.29 7.19
C LEU A 18 -5.91 13.72 8.09
N GLU A 19 -5.28 12.78 8.78
CA GLU A 19 -4.12 13.05 9.63
C GLU A 19 -2.88 13.43 8.79
N PRO A 20 -2.27 14.61 8.98
CA PRO A 20 -1.12 15.07 8.16
C PRO A 20 0.08 14.10 8.16
N ASP A 21 0.32 13.42 9.29
CA ASP A 21 1.44 12.48 9.44
C ASP A 21 1.36 11.29 8.46
N LEU A 22 0.16 10.95 7.95
CA LEU A 22 -0.04 9.88 6.97
C LEU A 22 0.56 10.26 5.61
N TRP A 23 0.53 11.54 5.27
CA TRP A 23 0.87 12.08 3.96
C TRP A 23 2.31 12.62 3.88
N ARG A 24 2.97 12.75 5.01
CA ARG A 24 4.32 13.34 5.12
C ARG A 24 5.33 12.79 4.11
N TRP A 25 5.27 11.50 3.79
CA TRP A 25 6.25 10.82 2.93
C TRP A 25 5.68 10.41 1.57
N THR A 26 4.47 10.85 1.26
CA THR A 26 3.77 10.53 0.00
C THR A 26 3.96 11.64 -1.03
N GLN A 27 3.43 11.43 -2.22
CA GLN A 27 3.39 12.44 -3.27
C GLN A 27 2.13 13.31 -3.17
N ASP A 28 1.12 12.82 -2.48
CA ASP A 28 -0.16 13.49 -2.23
C ASP A 28 -0.21 14.02 -0.80
N GLU A 29 -1.04 15.03 -0.55
CA GLU A 29 -1.35 15.58 0.76
C GLU A 29 -2.87 15.68 0.92
N CYS A 30 -3.48 14.66 1.54
CA CYS A 30 -4.94 14.55 1.65
C CYS A 30 -5.41 14.90 3.07
N VAL A 31 -5.15 16.15 3.50
CA VAL A 31 -5.49 16.63 4.85
C VAL A 31 -6.86 17.29 4.93
N THR A 32 -7.56 17.40 3.81
CA THR A 32 -8.95 17.90 3.73
C THR A 32 -9.85 16.85 3.09
N ARG A 33 -11.17 16.99 3.34
CA ARG A 33 -12.17 16.13 2.72
C ARG A 33 -12.03 16.10 1.19
N ASP A 34 -11.98 17.27 0.58
CA ASP A 34 -11.96 17.40 -0.88
C ASP A 34 -10.69 16.80 -1.48
N ALA A 35 -9.53 17.05 -0.88
CA ALA A 35 -8.26 16.46 -1.33
C ALA A 35 -8.26 14.92 -1.22
N LEU A 36 -8.85 14.36 -0.15
CA LEU A 36 -8.96 12.91 -0.01
C LEU A 36 -9.94 12.32 -1.03
N VAL A 37 -11.08 12.97 -1.27
CA VAL A 37 -12.06 12.56 -2.29
C VAL A 37 -11.40 12.54 -3.66
N GLU A 38 -10.75 13.62 -4.07
CA GLU A 38 -10.03 13.71 -5.35
C GLU A 38 -8.97 12.61 -5.50
N TYR A 39 -8.21 12.34 -4.44
CA TYR A 39 -7.22 11.26 -4.42
C TYR A 39 -7.86 9.87 -4.65
N LEU A 40 -9.01 9.61 -4.03
CA LEU A 40 -9.74 8.34 -4.17
C LEU A 40 -10.41 8.22 -5.54
N GLU A 41 -10.97 9.32 -6.07
CA GLU A 41 -11.56 9.36 -7.42
C GLU A 41 -10.50 9.09 -8.49
N ARG A 42 -9.32 9.73 -8.38
CA ARG A 42 -8.18 9.41 -9.26
C ARG A 42 -7.81 7.91 -9.23
N ALA A 43 -7.86 7.29 -8.06
CA ALA A 43 -7.60 5.85 -7.95
C ALA A 43 -8.63 5.00 -8.70
N LEU A 44 -9.91 5.40 -8.67
CA LEU A 44 -10.98 4.74 -9.43
C LEU A 44 -10.89 5.03 -10.93
N ASP A 45 -10.43 6.20 -11.34
CA ASP A 45 -10.15 6.52 -12.73
C ASP A 45 -9.04 5.62 -13.28
N GLU A 46 -7.94 5.51 -12.52
CA GLU A 46 -6.85 4.58 -12.85
C GLU A 46 -7.30 3.11 -12.90
N GLN A 47 -8.29 2.73 -12.09
CA GLN A 47 -8.90 1.39 -12.15
C GLN A 47 -9.69 1.20 -13.45
N ARG A 48 -10.47 2.18 -13.86
CA ARG A 48 -11.21 2.13 -15.14
C ARG A 48 -10.28 1.99 -16.34
N ASP A 49 -9.11 2.62 -16.25
CA ASP A 49 -8.06 2.51 -17.28
C ASP A 49 -7.23 1.20 -17.19
N GLY A 50 -7.49 0.35 -16.20
CA GLY A 50 -6.74 -0.90 -15.98
C GLY A 50 -5.32 -0.70 -15.43
N ARG A 51 -4.98 0.49 -14.91
CA ARG A 51 -3.66 0.86 -14.39
C ARG A 51 -3.50 0.64 -12.90
N SER A 52 -4.60 0.51 -12.17
CA SER A 52 -4.63 0.37 -10.72
C SER A 52 -5.78 -0.52 -10.27
N LEU A 53 -5.67 -1.08 -9.07
CA LEU A 53 -6.75 -1.81 -8.40
C LEU A 53 -6.78 -1.38 -6.92
N PRO A 54 -7.58 -0.36 -6.57
CA PRO A 54 -7.64 0.19 -5.23
C PRO A 54 -8.55 -0.60 -4.30
N PHE A 55 -8.18 -0.62 -3.01
CA PHE A 55 -8.92 -1.29 -1.94
C PHE A 55 -9.08 -0.38 -0.73
N ALA A 56 -10.22 -0.51 -0.06
CA ALA A 56 -10.39 -0.14 1.33
C ALA A 56 -9.91 -1.30 2.23
N THR A 57 -9.15 -0.97 3.25
CA THR A 57 -8.74 -1.93 4.28
C THR A 57 -9.71 -1.86 5.43
N VAL A 58 -10.41 -2.97 5.69
CA VAL A 58 -11.39 -3.09 6.77
C VAL A 58 -10.77 -3.92 7.88
N ASP A 59 -10.78 -3.42 9.09
CA ASP A 59 -10.45 -4.21 10.28
C ASP A 59 -11.66 -5.06 10.68
N LEU A 60 -11.55 -6.37 10.52
CA LEU A 60 -12.66 -7.29 10.79
C LEU A 60 -13.01 -7.41 12.27
N VAL A 61 -12.09 -7.05 13.18
CA VAL A 61 -12.35 -7.10 14.62
C VAL A 61 -13.31 -6.00 15.05
N SER A 62 -13.11 -4.78 14.53
CA SER A 62 -13.95 -3.63 14.84
C SER A 62 -15.03 -3.33 13.81
N GLY A 63 -14.96 -3.93 12.62
CA GLY A 63 -15.82 -3.61 11.48
C GLY A 63 -15.53 -2.24 10.84
N ARG A 64 -14.45 -1.56 11.25
CA ARG A 64 -14.14 -0.19 10.83
C ARG A 64 -13.16 -0.15 9.67
N ILE A 65 -13.26 0.91 8.87
CA ILE A 65 -12.26 1.22 7.85
C ILE A 65 -10.96 1.64 8.55
N ALA A 66 -9.88 0.97 8.16
CA ALA A 66 -8.54 1.19 8.73
C ALA A 66 -7.62 2.02 7.81
N GLY A 67 -7.91 2.08 6.52
CA GLY A 67 -7.10 2.80 5.55
C GLY A 67 -7.34 2.35 4.12
N SER A 68 -6.37 2.60 3.25
CA SER A 68 -6.42 2.20 1.83
C SER A 68 -5.05 1.72 1.35
N THR A 69 -5.07 0.91 0.31
CA THR A 69 -3.90 0.45 -0.44
C THR A 69 -4.34 0.06 -1.84
N ARG A 70 -3.40 -0.11 -2.78
CA ARG A 70 -3.76 -0.55 -4.14
C ARG A 70 -2.66 -1.37 -4.79
N PHE A 71 -3.04 -2.17 -5.76
CA PHE A 71 -2.13 -2.57 -6.81
C PHE A 71 -2.01 -1.44 -7.83
N GLY A 72 -0.81 -1.16 -8.26
CA GLY A 72 -0.49 -0.21 -9.32
C GLY A 72 0.71 -0.68 -10.11
N SER A 73 1.18 0.14 -11.06
CA SER A 73 2.32 -0.21 -11.91
C SER A 73 2.15 -1.62 -12.54
N ILE A 74 0.94 -1.95 -12.99
CA ILE A 74 0.57 -3.27 -13.47
C ILE A 74 1.25 -3.54 -14.81
N ASP A 75 2.24 -4.41 -14.83
CA ASP A 75 2.93 -4.87 -16.05
C ASP A 75 2.62 -6.36 -16.30
N ARG A 76 1.60 -6.60 -17.14
CA ARG A 76 1.14 -7.95 -17.44
C ARG A 76 2.18 -8.75 -18.26
N ARG A 77 2.96 -8.07 -19.11
CA ARG A 77 4.00 -8.71 -19.92
C ARG A 77 5.12 -9.27 -19.06
N ASN A 78 5.57 -8.50 -18.08
CA ASN A 78 6.64 -8.89 -17.17
C ASN A 78 6.12 -9.57 -15.89
N ARG A 79 4.80 -9.78 -15.77
CA ARG A 79 4.13 -10.39 -14.60
C ARG A 79 4.54 -9.70 -13.29
N HIS A 80 4.46 -8.37 -13.28
CA HIS A 80 4.97 -7.51 -12.24
C HIS A 80 3.88 -6.55 -11.76
N VAL A 81 3.80 -6.31 -10.47
CA VAL A 81 2.84 -5.40 -9.84
C VAL A 81 3.45 -4.70 -8.64
N GLU A 82 3.05 -3.46 -8.42
CA GLU A 82 3.38 -2.71 -7.19
C GLU A 82 2.24 -2.82 -6.18
N ILE A 83 2.55 -3.10 -4.91
CA ILE A 83 1.65 -2.85 -3.78
C ILE A 83 2.06 -1.51 -3.16
N GLY A 84 1.28 -0.48 -3.43
CA GLY A 84 1.61 0.89 -3.05
C GLY A 84 0.42 1.70 -2.56
N TRP A 85 0.64 3.03 -2.45
CA TRP A 85 -0.34 4.01 -1.97
C TRP A 85 -1.00 3.60 -0.65
N THR A 86 -0.24 2.87 0.18
CA THR A 86 -0.73 2.34 1.44
C THR A 86 -0.65 3.38 2.53
N TRP A 87 -1.77 3.65 3.14
CA TRP A 87 -1.86 4.40 4.38
C TRP A 87 -2.83 3.70 5.35
N VAL A 88 -2.50 3.76 6.62
CA VAL A 88 -3.27 3.14 7.71
C VAL A 88 -3.49 4.18 8.78
N GLY A 89 -4.75 4.42 9.10
CA GLY A 89 -5.16 5.39 10.12
C GLY A 89 -4.49 5.11 11.47
N LYS A 90 -4.18 6.17 12.20
CA LYS A 90 -3.41 6.12 13.45
C LYS A 90 -3.92 5.08 14.47
N PRO A 91 -5.25 4.88 14.66
CA PRO A 91 -5.76 3.85 15.58
C PRO A 91 -5.39 2.40 15.20
N PHE A 92 -5.12 2.16 13.92
CA PHE A 92 -4.85 0.83 13.36
C PHE A 92 -3.36 0.58 13.06
N GLN A 93 -2.50 1.58 13.31
CA GLN A 93 -1.05 1.41 13.16
C GLN A 93 -0.50 0.50 14.27
N ARG A 94 0.56 -0.26 13.94
CA ARG A 94 1.19 -1.24 14.85
C ARG A 94 0.26 -2.37 15.30
N SER A 95 -0.78 -2.64 14.51
CA SER A 95 -1.69 -3.78 14.68
C SER A 95 -1.46 -4.83 13.58
N HIS A 96 -2.30 -5.87 13.58
CA HIS A 96 -2.34 -6.91 12.56
C HIS A 96 -2.71 -6.39 11.16
N VAL A 97 -3.47 -5.29 11.06
CA VAL A 97 -4.14 -4.82 9.84
C VAL A 97 -3.21 -4.73 8.63
N ASN A 98 -2.06 -4.05 8.77
CA ASN A 98 -1.14 -3.90 7.63
C ASN A 98 -0.46 -5.23 7.26
N THR A 99 -0.19 -6.09 8.23
CA THR A 99 0.41 -7.41 8.00
C THR A 99 -0.54 -8.32 7.22
N GLU A 100 -1.80 -8.39 7.64
CA GLU A 100 -2.85 -9.15 6.93
C GLU A 100 -3.11 -8.58 5.54
N ALA A 101 -3.22 -7.25 5.40
CA ALA A 101 -3.40 -6.63 4.09
C ALA A 101 -2.28 -7.01 3.12
N LYS A 102 -1.02 -6.95 3.55
CA LYS A 102 0.13 -7.35 2.73
C LYS A 102 0.13 -8.85 2.42
N PHE A 103 -0.24 -9.69 3.38
CA PHE A 103 -0.39 -11.13 3.15
C PHE A 103 -1.45 -11.42 2.08
N LEU A 104 -2.65 -10.86 2.21
CA LEU A 104 -3.73 -11.07 1.26
C LEU A 104 -3.37 -10.60 -0.15
N MET A 105 -2.76 -9.42 -0.27
CA MET A 105 -2.35 -8.86 -1.56
C MET A 105 -1.23 -9.67 -2.20
N MET A 106 -0.18 -10.02 -1.45
CA MET A 106 0.93 -10.83 -1.99
C MET A 106 0.46 -12.23 -2.38
N ARG A 107 -0.39 -12.87 -1.55
CA ARG A 107 -0.99 -14.15 -1.89
C ARG A 107 -1.76 -14.07 -3.21
N HIS A 108 -2.63 -13.09 -3.35
CA HIS A 108 -3.39 -12.88 -4.59
C HIS A 108 -2.45 -12.63 -5.80
N ALA A 109 -1.43 -11.79 -5.63
CA ALA A 109 -0.49 -11.51 -6.71
C ALA A 109 0.27 -12.76 -7.17
N PHE A 110 0.80 -13.57 -6.25
CA PHE A 110 1.60 -14.73 -6.62
C PHE A 110 0.78 -15.97 -6.96
N GLU A 111 -0.26 -16.28 -6.17
CA GLU A 111 -1.00 -17.53 -6.29
C GLU A 111 -2.16 -17.46 -7.31
N ASP A 112 -2.85 -16.32 -7.39
CA ASP A 112 -4.00 -16.18 -8.29
C ASP A 112 -3.62 -15.51 -9.62
N LEU A 113 -2.77 -14.46 -9.58
CA LEU A 113 -2.38 -13.70 -10.78
C LEU A 113 -1.09 -14.21 -11.41
N GLY A 114 -0.32 -15.08 -10.74
CA GLY A 114 0.93 -15.64 -11.26
C GLY A 114 2.03 -14.59 -11.48
N CYS A 115 2.05 -13.53 -10.67
CA CYS A 115 3.10 -12.53 -10.73
C CYS A 115 4.48 -13.16 -10.45
N ALA A 116 5.50 -12.75 -11.18
CA ALA A 116 6.88 -13.13 -10.92
C ALA A 116 7.53 -12.20 -9.88
N ARG A 117 6.97 -10.99 -9.72
CA ARG A 117 7.52 -9.96 -8.86
C ARG A 117 6.40 -9.08 -8.28
N VAL A 118 6.49 -8.82 -6.98
CA VAL A 118 5.72 -7.78 -6.30
C VAL A 118 6.69 -6.75 -5.74
N GLU A 119 6.53 -5.50 -6.15
CA GLU A 119 7.36 -4.42 -5.64
C GLU A 119 6.62 -3.52 -4.64
N LEU A 120 7.40 -2.89 -3.78
CA LEU A 120 6.96 -1.87 -2.84
C LEU A 120 8.01 -0.77 -2.83
N LYS A 121 7.58 0.46 -2.57
CA LYS A 121 8.52 1.57 -2.47
C LYS A 121 8.09 2.59 -1.43
N THR A 122 9.05 3.35 -0.94
CA THR A 122 8.78 4.45 -0.01
C THR A 122 9.86 5.52 -0.10
N HIS A 123 9.63 6.66 0.56
CA HIS A 123 10.66 7.68 0.75
C HIS A 123 11.82 7.11 1.59
N VAL A 124 13.06 7.43 1.23
CA VAL A 124 14.26 6.92 1.93
C VAL A 124 14.26 7.23 3.43
N LEU A 125 13.68 8.36 3.85
CA LEU A 125 13.56 8.78 5.25
C LEU A 125 12.33 8.20 5.98
N ASN A 126 11.45 7.46 5.29
CA ASN A 126 10.28 6.83 5.93
C ASN A 126 10.67 5.52 6.62
N GLU A 127 11.35 5.64 7.76
CA GLU A 127 11.82 4.47 8.53
C GLU A 127 10.70 3.52 8.93
N LYS A 128 9.51 4.05 9.28
CA LYS A 128 8.34 3.22 9.61
C LYS A 128 7.98 2.26 8.47
N SER A 129 7.90 2.76 7.26
CA SER A 129 7.57 1.96 6.08
C SER A 129 8.71 1.00 5.72
N ARG A 130 9.96 1.47 5.75
CA ARG A 130 11.14 0.63 5.48
C ARG A 130 11.22 -0.56 6.45
N ASN A 131 11.05 -0.30 7.74
CA ASN A 131 11.05 -1.35 8.76
C ASN A 131 9.88 -2.33 8.61
N ALA A 132 8.69 -1.82 8.23
CA ALA A 132 7.53 -2.67 7.96
C ALA A 132 7.78 -3.62 6.77
N MET A 133 8.37 -3.13 5.66
CA MET A 133 8.72 -3.96 4.50
C MET A 133 9.79 -5.00 4.83
N LYS A 134 10.86 -4.61 5.52
CA LYS A 134 11.90 -5.55 6.00
C LYS A 134 11.33 -6.62 6.94
N ARG A 135 10.43 -6.22 7.84
CA ARG A 135 9.80 -7.13 8.80
C ARG A 135 8.99 -8.23 8.12
N ILE A 136 8.31 -7.93 7.03
CA ILE A 136 7.53 -8.92 6.28
C ILE A 136 8.36 -9.74 5.28
N GLY A 137 9.64 -9.43 5.11
CA GLY A 137 10.57 -10.21 4.30
C GLY A 137 10.86 -9.64 2.92
N CYS A 138 10.47 -8.39 2.63
CA CYS A 138 10.86 -7.73 1.39
C CYS A 138 12.37 -7.46 1.36
N VAL A 139 12.99 -7.68 0.20
CA VAL A 139 14.41 -7.39 -0.07
C VAL A 139 14.55 -5.95 -0.55
N GLU A 140 15.48 -5.20 0.03
CA GLU A 140 15.83 -3.85 -0.41
C GLU A 140 16.72 -3.94 -1.66
N GLU A 141 16.32 -3.31 -2.76
CA GLU A 141 17.03 -3.39 -4.05
C GLU A 141 17.88 -2.15 -4.34
N GLY A 142 17.52 -1.00 -3.78
CA GLY A 142 18.31 0.21 -3.95
C GLY A 142 17.50 1.49 -3.81
N VAL A 143 18.20 2.60 -3.97
CA VAL A 143 17.66 3.96 -3.84
C VAL A 143 17.76 4.71 -5.16
N LEU A 144 16.64 5.19 -5.67
CA LEU A 144 16.58 6.10 -6.80
C LEU A 144 16.58 7.55 -6.28
N ARG A 145 17.66 8.27 -6.55
CA ARG A 145 17.81 9.68 -6.13
C ARG A 145 16.95 10.59 -6.99
N LYS A 146 16.32 11.60 -6.38
CA LYS A 146 15.42 12.57 -7.07
C LYS A 146 14.38 11.88 -7.96
N HIS A 147 13.82 10.77 -7.46
CA HIS A 147 12.92 9.91 -8.23
C HIS A 147 11.53 10.51 -8.43
N ALA A 148 11.06 11.31 -7.49
CA ALA A 148 9.73 11.90 -7.53
C ALA A 148 9.72 13.27 -6.82
N VAL A 149 8.65 14.02 -7.02
CA VAL A 149 8.38 15.28 -6.30
C VAL A 149 7.20 15.05 -5.39
N ASN A 150 7.28 15.50 -4.13
CA ASN A 150 6.17 15.42 -3.19
C ASN A 150 5.16 16.57 -3.40
N ALA A 151 4.08 16.59 -2.63
CA ALA A 151 3.03 17.61 -2.70
C ALA A 151 3.53 19.06 -2.48
N HIS A 152 4.69 19.24 -1.83
CA HIS A 152 5.29 20.54 -1.57
C HIS A 152 6.37 20.95 -2.59
N GLY A 153 6.49 20.26 -3.72
CA GLY A 153 7.49 20.55 -4.75
C GLY A 153 8.91 20.10 -4.40
N VAL A 154 9.10 19.32 -3.34
CA VAL A 154 10.43 18.87 -2.90
C VAL A 154 10.77 17.51 -3.51
N TRP A 155 11.98 17.40 -4.07
CA TRP A 155 12.50 16.13 -4.57
C TRP A 155 12.63 15.10 -3.44
N ARG A 156 12.17 13.88 -3.73
CA ARG A 156 12.33 12.73 -2.83
C ARG A 156 13.21 11.66 -3.45
N ASP A 157 14.03 11.05 -2.62
CA ASP A 157 14.71 9.81 -2.94
C ASP A 157 13.79 8.65 -2.55
N THR A 158 13.69 7.67 -3.43
CA THR A 158 12.78 6.51 -3.24
C THR A 158 13.59 5.23 -3.11
N VAL A 159 13.35 4.51 -2.03
CA VAL A 159 13.91 3.16 -1.85
C VAL A 159 12.91 2.12 -2.35
N TYR A 160 13.41 1.18 -3.14
CA TYR A 160 12.67 0.07 -3.72
C TYR A 160 12.90 -1.21 -2.95
N TYR A 161 11.85 -1.96 -2.79
CA TYR A 161 11.80 -3.30 -2.20
C TYR A 161 11.03 -4.23 -3.11
N SER A 162 11.33 -5.52 -3.04
CA SER A 162 10.58 -6.54 -3.76
C SER A 162 10.42 -7.83 -2.97
N VAL A 163 9.50 -8.65 -3.46
CA VAL A 163 9.42 -10.09 -3.22
C VAL A 163 9.27 -10.75 -4.59
N LEU A 164 10.03 -11.81 -4.84
CA LEU A 164 9.94 -12.63 -6.05
C LEU A 164 9.07 -13.86 -5.81
N ASP A 165 8.55 -14.47 -6.87
CA ASP A 165 7.78 -15.71 -6.82
C ASP A 165 8.56 -16.84 -6.14
N THR A 166 9.88 -16.92 -6.38
CA THR A 166 10.79 -17.89 -5.74
C THR A 166 10.99 -17.65 -4.25
N GLU A 167 10.76 -16.42 -3.76
CA GLU A 167 10.89 -16.03 -2.36
C GLU A 167 9.56 -16.15 -1.60
N TRP A 168 8.44 -16.11 -2.35
CA TRP A 168 7.10 -16.10 -1.78
C TRP A 168 6.83 -17.21 -0.77
N PRO A 169 7.22 -18.47 -0.97
CA PRO A 169 6.97 -19.52 0.02
C PRO A 169 7.54 -19.21 1.40
N ALA A 170 8.75 -18.65 1.47
CA ALA A 170 9.38 -18.26 2.73
C ALA A 170 8.74 -17.00 3.35
N VAL A 171 8.41 -16.02 2.52
CA VAL A 171 7.71 -14.79 2.93
C VAL A 171 6.31 -15.10 3.45
N ARG A 172 5.59 -16.04 2.81
CA ARG A 172 4.29 -16.52 3.25
C ARG A 172 4.33 -17.07 4.66
N VAL A 173 5.22 -18.03 4.92
CA VAL A 173 5.41 -18.63 6.26
C VAL A 173 5.74 -17.56 7.31
N ARG A 174 6.59 -16.60 6.94
CA ARG A 174 6.93 -15.48 7.82
C ARG A 174 5.71 -14.61 8.15
N LEU A 175 4.89 -14.26 7.17
CA LEU A 175 3.68 -13.47 7.35
C LEU A 175 2.64 -14.22 8.20
N GLU A 176 2.42 -15.51 7.94
CA GLU A 176 1.55 -16.39 8.74
C GLU A 176 2.00 -16.41 10.22
N GLY A 177 3.31 -16.55 10.47
CA GLY A 177 3.87 -16.48 11.82
C GLY A 177 3.74 -15.11 12.50
N LEU A 178 3.68 -14.02 11.74
CA LEU A 178 3.45 -12.67 12.27
C LEU A 178 1.97 -12.43 12.62
N MET A 179 1.06 -13.09 11.93
CA MET A 179 -0.39 -12.99 12.17
C MET A 179 -0.88 -13.89 13.32
N ALA A 180 -0.15 -14.98 13.61
CA ALA A 180 -0.47 -15.90 14.70
C ALA A 180 -0.13 -15.37 16.10
N ARG A 181 0.49 -14.21 16.22
CA ARG A 181 0.88 -13.55 17.49
C ARG A 181 -0.15 -12.51 17.92
#